data_7beb9b40dc3d3788deade79b9862d4ca
#
_entry.id   7beb9b40dc3d3788deade79b9862d4ca
#
_cell.length_a   1.000
_cell.length_b   1.000
_cell.length_c   1.000
_cell.angle_alpha   90.00
_cell.angle_beta   90.00
_cell.angle_gamma   90.00
#
_symmetry.space_group_name_H-M   'P 1'
#
loop_
_entity.id
_entity.type
_entity.pdbx_description
1 polymer ?
#
loop_
_entity_poly.entity_id
_entity_poly.type
_entity_poly.pdbx_seq_one_letter_code
_entity_poly.pdbx_strand_id
1 'polypeptide(L)'
;PIKSSAASDVYKRQKYLYSIADEGVEAFAIQPDGDLIPINKKWIGGMRGCYVELDDEDRYLFVGGYHDGRVSMMRLSEDGGVAEIADGIFHKGLGRGVAERASRPHVHCVKVTPDQKFLCAVDSGLDHVKIYRINYERGRIKLADILRCELDSGPRMIRFSVDGRFAYVLCELKNTVDVYKYYVEDDQPVFERVQSISTDYEDEGIACNASGIEHSADGKYLFVSNVGINDVIIYKIDKNTGMLTLDMETRISGDYPKALAVFPDGHHFVSLNHDSNEIRTFKINYEKKYCLMDARPVQVETPNCIYCLLYTSPSPRDRQKS
;
A
#
# COMPACT_ATOMS: atom_id res chain seq x y z
N PRO A 1 -12.39 -1.05 9.18
CA PRO A 1 -10.99 -1.05 8.76
C PRO A 1 -10.71 0.19 7.92
N ILE A 2 -9.75 0.95 8.31
CA ILE A 2 -9.52 2.28 7.81
C ILE A 2 -8.00 2.48 7.66
N LYS A 3 -7.56 3.22 6.65
CA LYS A 3 -6.17 3.33 6.26
C LYS A 3 -5.53 4.63 6.66
N SER A 4 -4.36 4.59 7.30
CA SER A 4 -3.37 5.64 7.22
C SER A 4 -2.02 5.06 6.80
N SER A 5 -1.20 5.84 6.14
CA SER A 5 0.10 5.45 5.66
C SER A 5 1.19 5.95 6.59
N ALA A 6 2.17 5.19 6.80
CA ALA A 6 3.53 5.40 7.23
C ALA A 6 3.95 4.46 8.34
N ALA A 7 4.71 3.43 7.97
CA ALA A 7 5.08 2.34 8.86
C ALA A 7 6.31 2.61 9.75
N SER A 8 7.04 3.72 9.61
CA SER A 8 8.31 3.89 10.32
C SER A 8 8.34 4.86 11.50
N ASP A 9 7.31 5.70 11.68
CA ASP A 9 7.29 6.70 12.77
C ASP A 9 6.00 6.65 13.63
N VAL A 10 5.39 5.52 13.65
CA VAL A 10 4.05 5.21 14.14
C VAL A 10 3.84 5.49 15.62
N TYR A 11 4.89 5.56 16.44
CA TYR A 11 4.75 5.63 17.90
C TYR A 11 4.37 6.99 18.48
N LYS A 12 4.49 8.08 17.73
CA LYS A 12 4.26 9.42 18.28
C LYS A 12 3.19 10.27 17.58
N ARG A 13 2.69 9.89 16.38
CA ARG A 13 1.87 10.77 15.53
C ARG A 13 0.50 10.23 15.11
N GLN A 14 0.11 9.02 15.43
CA GLN A 14 -1.20 8.48 15.04
C GLN A 14 -2.34 9.11 15.83
N LYS A 15 -2.64 10.35 15.52
CA LYS A 15 -3.81 11.05 16.06
C LYS A 15 -5.00 10.99 15.12
N TYR A 16 -4.75 10.79 13.84
CA TYR A 16 -5.75 10.91 12.80
C TYR A 16 -5.73 9.73 11.85
N LEU A 17 -6.87 9.52 11.24
CA LEU A 17 -7.10 8.46 10.29
C LEU A 17 -7.86 9.01 9.10
N TYR A 18 -7.46 8.62 7.89
CA TYR A 18 -8.08 9.07 6.65
C TYR A 18 -8.61 7.88 5.87
N SER A 19 -9.86 7.97 5.44
CA SER A 19 -10.53 6.92 4.67
C SER A 19 -11.14 7.47 3.40
N ILE A 20 -11.06 6.69 2.33
CA ILE A 20 -11.86 6.93 1.13
C ILE A 20 -13.34 6.73 1.49
N ALA A 21 -14.16 7.72 1.19
CA ALA A 21 -15.59 7.70 1.44
C ALA A 21 -16.32 8.31 0.24
N ASP A 22 -17.00 7.48 -0.55
CA ASP A 22 -17.63 7.86 -1.82
C ASP A 22 -16.67 8.60 -2.77
N GLU A 23 -16.99 9.82 -3.18
CA GLU A 23 -16.14 10.68 -4.04
C GLU A 23 -15.20 11.58 -3.22
N GLY A 24 -14.95 11.25 -1.95
CA GLY A 24 -14.18 12.06 -1.04
C GLY A 24 -13.21 11.27 -0.17
N VAL A 25 -12.57 12.02 0.73
CA VAL A 25 -11.82 11.49 1.87
C VAL A 25 -12.45 12.01 3.14
N GLU A 26 -12.63 11.14 4.11
CA GLU A 26 -13.11 11.46 5.45
C GLU A 26 -11.94 11.34 6.45
N ALA A 27 -11.82 12.35 7.29
CA ALA A 27 -10.82 12.41 8.36
C ALA A 27 -11.46 12.10 9.71
N PHE A 28 -10.75 11.35 10.54
CA PHE A 28 -11.16 10.96 11.88
C PHE A 28 -10.06 11.24 12.91
N ALA A 29 -10.45 11.67 14.09
CA ALA A 29 -9.58 11.68 15.28
C ALA A 29 -9.63 10.31 15.96
N ILE A 30 -8.46 9.75 16.26
CA ILE A 30 -8.34 8.47 16.98
C ILE A 30 -8.33 8.76 18.47
N GLN A 31 -9.28 8.19 19.22
CA GLN A 31 -9.39 8.35 20.65
C GLN A 31 -8.48 7.38 21.41
N PRO A 32 -8.15 7.64 22.69
CA PRO A 32 -7.31 6.75 23.49
C PRO A 32 -7.86 5.33 23.68
N ASP A 33 -9.14 5.11 23.50
CA ASP A 33 -9.81 3.79 23.55
C ASP A 33 -9.90 3.10 22.20
N GLY A 34 -9.47 3.79 21.10
CA GLY A 34 -9.50 3.30 19.73
C GLY A 34 -10.73 3.75 18.92
N ASP A 35 -11.68 4.43 19.56
CA ASP A 35 -12.83 4.98 18.87
C ASP A 35 -12.44 6.08 17.89
N LEU A 36 -13.22 6.22 16.82
CA LEU A 36 -13.00 7.19 15.76
C LEU A 36 -14.08 8.27 15.80
N ILE A 37 -13.64 9.52 15.97
CA ILE A 37 -14.52 10.67 15.89
C ILE A 37 -14.34 11.37 14.54
N PRO A 38 -15.41 11.46 13.70
CA PRO A 38 -15.33 12.17 12.43
C PRO A 38 -14.94 13.65 12.63
N ILE A 39 -14.01 14.13 11.83
CA ILE A 39 -13.61 15.54 11.78
C ILE A 39 -14.32 16.22 10.62
N ASN A 40 -14.04 15.77 9.39
CA ASN A 40 -14.69 16.28 8.20
C ASN A 40 -14.58 15.30 7.03
N LYS A 41 -15.34 15.60 5.96
CA LYS A 41 -15.25 14.93 4.67
C LYS A 41 -15.04 15.97 3.58
N LYS A 42 -14.15 15.69 2.63
CA LYS A 42 -13.87 16.56 1.48
C LYS A 42 -13.86 15.78 0.18
N TRP A 43 -14.45 16.38 -0.84
CA TRP A 43 -14.38 15.89 -2.21
C TRP A 43 -12.94 15.94 -2.75
N ILE A 44 -12.52 14.94 -3.51
CA ILE A 44 -11.16 14.79 -4.03
C ILE A 44 -10.96 15.34 -5.44
N GLY A 45 -11.97 15.94 -6.02
CA GLY A 45 -11.90 16.58 -7.34
C GLY A 45 -12.11 15.64 -8.52
N GLY A 46 -12.64 14.45 -8.32
CA GLY A 46 -12.88 13.43 -9.33
C GLY A 46 -13.80 12.33 -8.83
N MET A 47 -13.72 11.15 -9.45
CA MET A 47 -14.45 9.96 -9.03
C MET A 47 -13.87 9.39 -7.74
N ARG A 48 -14.49 8.35 -7.19
CA ARG A 48 -14.03 7.67 -5.95
C ARG A 48 -12.56 7.29 -6.02
N GLY A 49 -11.80 7.68 -5.00
CA GLY A 49 -10.42 7.25 -4.82
C GLY A 49 -10.32 5.76 -4.44
N CYS A 50 -9.12 5.21 -4.56
CA CYS A 50 -8.83 3.83 -4.17
C CYS A 50 -7.62 3.69 -3.23
N TYR A 51 -6.81 4.73 -3.12
CA TYR A 51 -5.61 4.73 -2.28
C TYR A 51 -5.35 6.11 -1.68
N VAL A 52 -4.89 6.14 -0.43
CA VAL A 52 -4.45 7.36 0.27
C VAL A 52 -3.04 7.18 0.82
N GLU A 53 -2.28 8.27 0.81
CA GLU A 53 -0.92 8.37 1.33
C GLU A 53 -0.71 9.72 1.98
N LEU A 54 0.06 9.77 3.07
CA LEU A 54 0.46 11.00 3.77
C LEU A 54 1.93 11.32 3.48
N ASP A 55 2.29 12.60 3.55
CA ASP A 55 3.70 12.98 3.74
C ASP A 55 4.10 12.82 5.21
N ASP A 56 5.41 12.72 5.48
CA ASP A 56 5.93 12.45 6.83
C ASP A 56 5.66 13.59 7.85
N GLU A 57 5.30 14.78 7.37
CA GLU A 57 5.00 15.94 8.22
C GLU A 57 3.50 16.20 8.38
N ASP A 58 2.64 15.28 7.88
CA ASP A 58 1.17 15.39 7.94
C ASP A 58 0.62 16.71 7.36
N ARG A 59 1.29 17.28 6.34
CA ARG A 59 0.85 18.50 5.66
C ARG A 59 -0.10 18.24 4.50
N TYR A 60 0.09 17.10 3.83
CA TYR A 60 -0.64 16.75 2.64
C TYR A 60 -1.05 15.28 2.62
N LEU A 61 -2.24 15.07 2.11
CA LEU A 61 -2.79 13.77 1.77
C LEU A 61 -2.80 13.62 0.24
N PHE A 62 -2.25 12.53 -0.25
CA PHE A 62 -2.29 12.17 -1.67
C PHE A 62 -3.33 11.08 -1.89
N VAL A 63 -4.10 11.20 -2.98
CA VAL A 63 -5.15 10.24 -3.31
C VAL A 63 -4.98 9.73 -4.73
N GLY A 64 -4.98 8.41 -4.90
CA GLY A 64 -5.03 7.74 -6.19
C GLY A 64 -6.47 7.42 -6.58
N GLY A 65 -6.86 7.68 -7.84
CA GLY A 65 -8.17 7.40 -8.40
C GLY A 65 -8.09 6.34 -9.51
N TYR A 66 -8.63 5.16 -9.25
CA TYR A 66 -8.65 4.06 -10.22
C TYR A 66 -9.56 4.37 -11.42
N HIS A 67 -10.76 4.92 -11.17
CA HIS A 67 -11.81 5.03 -12.18
C HIS A 67 -11.55 6.14 -13.20
N ASP A 68 -10.81 7.18 -12.84
CA ASP A 68 -10.58 8.36 -13.69
C ASP A 68 -9.08 8.65 -13.90
N GLY A 69 -8.18 7.80 -13.38
CA GLY A 69 -6.74 7.98 -13.49
C GLY A 69 -6.22 9.24 -12.80
N ARG A 70 -6.88 9.67 -11.73
CA ARG A 70 -6.55 10.91 -11.04
C ARG A 70 -5.54 10.70 -9.94
N VAL A 71 -4.65 11.70 -9.76
CA VAL A 71 -3.84 11.92 -8.58
C VAL A 71 -4.24 13.25 -7.98
N SER A 72 -4.70 13.26 -6.71
CA SER A 72 -5.03 14.49 -5.98
C SER A 72 -4.05 14.70 -4.85
N MET A 73 -3.61 15.95 -4.66
CA MET A 73 -2.84 16.42 -3.51
C MET A 73 -3.74 17.34 -2.69
N MET A 74 -4.03 16.96 -1.47
CA MET A 74 -4.93 17.69 -0.57
C MET A 74 -4.17 18.21 0.62
N ARG A 75 -4.42 19.47 0.99
CA ARG A 75 -3.84 20.07 2.18
C ARG A 75 -4.55 19.55 3.44
N LEU A 76 -3.79 19.29 4.48
CA LEU A 76 -4.33 18.98 5.81
C LEU A 76 -4.33 20.23 6.68
N SER A 77 -5.29 20.35 7.59
CA SER A 77 -5.36 21.38 8.61
C SER A 77 -4.74 20.89 9.93
N GLU A 78 -4.40 21.84 10.81
CA GLU A 78 -3.74 21.55 12.09
C GLU A 78 -4.56 20.61 13.00
N ASP A 79 -5.87 20.62 12.87
CA ASP A 79 -6.79 19.73 13.60
C ASP A 79 -6.91 18.34 13.01
N GLY A 80 -6.13 18.04 11.95
CA GLY A 80 -6.16 16.76 11.22
C GLY A 80 -7.27 16.67 10.17
N GLY A 81 -8.06 17.70 9.97
CA GLY A 81 -9.08 17.73 8.92
C GLY A 81 -8.46 17.84 7.53
N VAL A 82 -9.19 17.38 6.50
CA VAL A 82 -8.85 17.61 5.10
C VAL A 82 -9.35 19.01 4.71
N ALA A 83 -8.43 19.91 4.32
CA ALA A 83 -8.78 21.29 4.01
C ALA A 83 -9.24 21.46 2.56
N GLU A 84 -8.31 21.52 1.62
CA GLU A 84 -8.58 21.85 0.21
C GLU A 84 -7.74 20.98 -0.74
N ILE A 85 -8.17 20.91 -2.00
CA ILE A 85 -7.35 20.37 -3.07
C ILE A 85 -6.27 21.38 -3.40
N ALA A 86 -5.00 21.06 -3.12
CA ALA A 86 -3.86 21.88 -3.46
C ALA A 86 -3.50 21.73 -4.95
N ASP A 87 -3.52 20.48 -5.45
CA ASP A 87 -3.24 20.16 -6.84
C ASP A 87 -3.95 18.86 -7.28
N GLY A 88 -4.09 18.66 -8.59
CA GLY A 88 -4.68 17.45 -9.12
C GLY A 88 -4.32 17.25 -10.59
N ILE A 89 -3.95 16.01 -10.92
CA ILE A 89 -3.53 15.64 -12.27
C ILE A 89 -4.35 14.42 -12.71
N PHE A 90 -4.88 14.46 -13.93
CA PHE A 90 -5.43 13.29 -14.60
C PHE A 90 -4.36 12.66 -15.48
N HIS A 91 -4.10 11.39 -15.32
CA HIS A 91 -3.29 10.64 -16.26
C HIS A 91 -3.99 10.59 -17.62
N LYS A 92 -3.22 10.72 -18.67
CA LYS A 92 -3.69 10.67 -20.06
C LYS A 92 -2.93 9.59 -20.80
N GLY A 93 -3.59 8.92 -21.70
CA GLY A 93 -3.02 7.87 -22.55
C GLY A 93 -4.04 6.80 -22.86
N LEU A 94 -3.69 5.92 -23.78
CA LEU A 94 -4.41 4.70 -24.08
C LEU A 94 -3.52 3.54 -23.66
N GLY A 95 -4.07 2.63 -22.88
CA GLY A 95 -3.45 1.33 -22.63
C GLY A 95 -3.45 0.48 -23.90
N ARG A 96 -2.65 -0.55 -23.94
CA ARG A 96 -2.54 -1.44 -25.09
C ARG A 96 -3.45 -2.65 -25.02
N GLY A 97 -3.95 -2.97 -23.82
CA GLY A 97 -4.82 -4.12 -23.61
C GLY A 97 -6.24 -3.89 -24.08
N VAL A 98 -6.89 -4.96 -24.54
CA VAL A 98 -8.31 -4.96 -24.93
C VAL A 98 -9.21 -5.00 -23.69
N ALA A 99 -8.71 -5.53 -22.57
CA ALA A 99 -9.44 -5.55 -21.31
C ALA A 99 -9.60 -4.14 -20.74
N GLU A 100 -10.73 -3.85 -20.12
CA GLU A 100 -11.03 -2.54 -19.51
C GLU A 100 -9.89 -2.06 -18.59
N ARG A 101 -9.27 -2.97 -17.84
CA ARG A 101 -8.15 -2.70 -16.92
C ARG A 101 -6.86 -2.25 -17.59
N ALA A 102 -6.72 -2.47 -18.90
CA ALA A 102 -5.50 -2.17 -19.67
C ALA A 102 -5.77 -1.23 -20.85
N SER A 103 -6.94 -0.57 -20.90
CA SER A 103 -7.33 0.28 -22.04
C SER A 103 -7.21 1.77 -21.76
N ARG A 104 -7.17 2.18 -20.50
CA ARG A 104 -7.13 3.59 -20.07
C ARG A 104 -6.39 3.71 -18.72
N PRO A 105 -6.07 4.95 -18.29
CA PRO A 105 -5.42 5.17 -17.00
C PRO A 105 -6.22 4.65 -15.81
N HIS A 106 -5.53 3.94 -14.91
CA HIS A 106 -6.06 3.44 -13.65
C HIS A 106 -5.00 3.59 -12.55
N VAL A 107 -5.04 4.71 -11.80
CA VAL A 107 -4.09 4.93 -10.70
C VAL A 107 -4.52 4.12 -9.48
N HIS A 108 -3.83 2.99 -9.26
CA HIS A 108 -4.13 2.06 -8.17
C HIS A 108 -3.50 2.43 -6.83
N CYS A 109 -2.31 3.01 -6.88
CA CYS A 109 -1.54 3.32 -5.69
C CYS A 109 -0.81 4.64 -5.89
N VAL A 110 -0.71 5.42 -4.82
CA VAL A 110 0.19 6.56 -4.72
C VAL A 110 1.10 6.33 -3.51
N LYS A 111 2.39 6.62 -3.65
CA LYS A 111 3.38 6.43 -2.59
C LYS A 111 4.43 7.53 -2.62
N VAL A 112 4.62 8.22 -1.50
CA VAL A 112 5.73 9.18 -1.35
C VAL A 112 7.04 8.42 -1.24
N THR A 113 8.09 8.92 -1.89
CA THR A 113 9.42 8.33 -1.79
C THR A 113 10.02 8.53 -0.40
N PRO A 114 10.95 7.66 0.07
CA PRO A 114 11.51 7.76 1.42
C PRO A 114 12.20 9.09 1.73
N ASP A 115 12.74 9.76 0.71
CA ASP A 115 13.36 11.08 0.81
C ASP A 115 12.36 12.25 0.78
N GLN A 116 11.06 11.95 0.72
CA GLN A 116 9.95 12.93 0.67
C GLN A 116 9.97 13.88 -0.52
N LYS A 117 10.79 13.61 -1.55
CA LYS A 117 10.92 14.50 -2.71
C LYS A 117 9.92 14.22 -3.82
N PHE A 118 9.48 12.96 -3.93
CA PHE A 118 8.66 12.52 -5.06
C PHE A 118 7.45 11.73 -4.62
N LEU A 119 6.42 11.76 -5.46
CA LEU A 119 5.23 10.94 -5.38
C LEU A 119 5.23 9.95 -6.56
N CYS A 120 5.25 8.66 -6.27
CA CYS A 120 5.03 7.60 -7.24
C CYS A 120 3.53 7.35 -7.40
N ALA A 121 3.00 7.45 -8.60
CA ALA A 121 1.63 7.13 -8.96
C ALA A 121 1.61 5.92 -9.88
N VAL A 122 1.19 4.77 -9.35
CA VAL A 122 1.19 3.48 -10.03
C VAL A 122 -0.07 3.35 -10.87
N ASP A 123 0.09 3.29 -12.19
CA ASP A 123 -0.98 3.24 -13.17
C ASP A 123 -1.01 1.88 -13.87
N SER A 124 -1.95 1.04 -13.48
CA SER A 124 -2.08 -0.32 -14.00
C SER A 124 -2.58 -0.35 -15.44
N GLY A 125 -3.32 0.66 -15.88
CA GLY A 125 -3.86 0.72 -17.23
C GLY A 125 -2.84 1.17 -18.28
N LEU A 126 -1.77 1.83 -17.86
CA LEU A 126 -0.72 2.32 -18.75
C LEU A 126 0.61 1.58 -18.60
N ASP A 127 0.71 0.59 -17.73
CA ASP A 127 1.96 -0.11 -17.35
C ASP A 127 3.08 0.86 -16.93
N HIS A 128 2.72 1.89 -16.16
CA HIS A 128 3.66 2.93 -15.74
C HIS A 128 3.57 3.21 -14.24
N VAL A 129 4.71 3.58 -13.65
CA VAL A 129 4.74 4.37 -12.41
C VAL A 129 5.16 5.79 -12.79
N LYS A 130 4.25 6.75 -12.74
CA LYS A 130 4.58 8.16 -12.95
C LYS A 130 5.13 8.76 -11.67
N ILE A 131 6.25 9.46 -11.79
CA ILE A 131 6.98 10.02 -10.66
C ILE A 131 6.86 11.52 -10.72
N TYR A 132 6.23 12.10 -9.70
CA TYR A 132 6.00 13.53 -9.60
C TYR A 132 6.89 14.14 -8.53
N ARG A 133 7.62 15.21 -8.85
CA ARG A 133 8.29 16.05 -7.87
C ARG A 133 7.25 16.79 -7.04
N ILE A 134 7.38 16.76 -5.72
CA ILE A 134 6.50 17.44 -4.79
C ILE A 134 7.09 18.80 -4.44
N ASN A 135 6.30 19.85 -4.58
CA ASN A 135 6.62 21.17 -4.04
C ASN A 135 5.66 21.48 -2.87
N TYR A 136 6.11 21.19 -1.67
CA TYR A 136 5.32 21.34 -0.45
C TYR A 136 4.95 22.79 -0.14
N GLU A 137 5.84 23.75 -0.45
CA GLU A 137 5.59 25.18 -0.20
C GLU A 137 4.42 25.69 -1.05
N ARG A 138 4.40 25.29 -2.33
CA ARG A 138 3.38 25.73 -3.29
C ARG A 138 2.16 24.80 -3.34
N GLY A 139 2.22 23.65 -2.70
CA GLY A 139 1.19 22.63 -2.81
C GLY A 139 1.00 22.14 -4.25
N ARG A 140 2.10 21.78 -4.94
CA ARG A 140 2.07 21.37 -6.36
C ARG A 140 2.87 20.12 -6.60
N ILE A 141 2.42 19.33 -7.57
CA ILE A 141 3.15 18.18 -8.10
C ILE A 141 3.44 18.39 -9.58
N LYS A 142 4.65 18.00 -10.01
CA LYS A 142 5.07 18.13 -11.40
C LYS A 142 5.75 16.84 -11.84
N LEU A 143 5.36 16.32 -13.01
CA LEU A 143 5.97 15.13 -13.58
C LEU A 143 7.50 15.32 -13.68
N ALA A 144 8.24 14.42 -13.04
CA ALA A 144 9.70 14.34 -13.05
C ALA A 144 10.17 13.22 -13.98
N ASP A 145 9.57 12.02 -13.86
CA ASP A 145 9.97 10.86 -14.64
C ASP A 145 8.82 9.87 -14.80
N ILE A 146 9.01 8.85 -15.65
CA ILE A 146 8.08 7.74 -15.88
C ILE A 146 8.87 6.44 -15.86
N LEU A 147 8.70 5.66 -14.79
CA LEU A 147 9.16 4.29 -14.73
C LEU A 147 8.22 3.41 -15.57
N ARG A 148 8.72 2.86 -16.66
CA ARG A 148 7.98 1.96 -17.54
C ARG A 148 8.14 0.53 -17.05
N CYS A 149 7.01 -0.08 -16.69
CA CYS A 149 6.95 -1.50 -16.37
C CYS A 149 6.88 -2.32 -17.68
N GLU A 150 6.96 -3.62 -17.56
CA GLU A 150 6.77 -4.51 -18.68
C GLU A 150 5.34 -4.39 -19.24
N LEU A 151 5.17 -4.55 -20.55
CA LEU A 151 3.85 -4.45 -21.18
C LEU A 151 2.92 -5.54 -20.66
N ASP A 152 1.66 -5.15 -20.44
CA ASP A 152 0.61 -6.01 -19.89
C ASP A 152 0.93 -6.56 -18.51
N SER A 153 1.81 -5.90 -17.76
CA SER A 153 2.16 -6.31 -16.39
C SER A 153 1.14 -5.85 -15.36
N GLY A 154 0.42 -4.76 -15.62
CA GLY A 154 -0.57 -4.21 -14.70
C GLY A 154 0.03 -3.85 -13.34
N PRO A 155 0.99 -2.89 -13.26
CA PRO A 155 1.55 -2.49 -11.97
C PRO A 155 0.43 -1.97 -11.05
N ARG A 156 0.36 -2.52 -9.85
CA ARG A 156 -0.74 -2.26 -8.92
C ARG A 156 -0.32 -1.47 -7.68
N MET A 157 0.79 -1.86 -7.08
CA MET A 157 1.28 -1.25 -5.84
C MET A 157 2.79 -1.08 -5.89
N ILE A 158 3.30 -0.11 -5.13
CA ILE A 158 4.73 0.06 -4.87
C ILE A 158 4.97 0.15 -3.37
N ARG A 159 6.04 -0.48 -2.89
CA ARG A 159 6.57 -0.37 -1.53
C ARG A 159 8.05 -0.06 -1.59
N PHE A 160 8.54 0.73 -0.65
CA PHE A 160 9.97 0.95 -0.47
C PHE A 160 10.48 0.09 0.67
N SER A 161 11.74 -0.35 0.58
CA SER A 161 12.43 -0.99 1.71
C SER A 161 12.49 -0.04 2.92
N VAL A 162 12.61 -0.59 4.12
CA VAL A 162 12.64 0.20 5.37
C VAL A 162 13.79 1.23 5.37
N ASP A 163 14.91 0.91 4.73
CA ASP A 163 16.07 1.80 4.57
C ASP A 163 15.98 2.72 3.34
N GLY A 164 14.89 2.65 2.58
CA GLY A 164 14.61 3.52 1.44
C GLY A 164 15.44 3.27 0.18
N ARG A 165 16.33 2.26 0.15
CA ARG A 165 17.24 2.02 -0.98
C ARG A 165 16.64 1.20 -2.11
N PHE A 166 15.55 0.49 -1.86
CA PHE A 166 14.93 -0.39 -2.83
C PHE A 166 13.43 -0.11 -2.94
N ALA A 167 12.88 -0.34 -4.13
CA ALA A 167 11.45 -0.28 -4.39
C ALA A 167 10.96 -1.62 -4.97
N TYR A 168 9.78 -2.04 -4.53
CA TYR A 168 9.11 -3.27 -4.94
C TYR A 168 7.82 -2.91 -5.63
N VAL A 169 7.72 -3.15 -6.93
CA VAL A 169 6.52 -2.91 -7.73
C VAL A 169 5.80 -4.22 -7.95
N LEU A 170 4.58 -4.33 -7.43
CA LEU A 170 3.72 -5.49 -7.62
C LEU A 170 2.99 -5.34 -8.94
N CYS A 171 3.14 -6.32 -9.83
CA CYS A 171 2.52 -6.41 -11.15
C CYS A 171 1.40 -7.45 -11.12
N GLU A 172 0.14 -6.99 -11.10
CA GLU A 172 -1.06 -7.82 -10.90
C GLU A 172 -1.27 -8.85 -12.02
N LEU A 173 -1.09 -8.42 -13.30
CA LEU A 173 -1.44 -9.25 -14.45
C LEU A 173 -0.36 -10.26 -14.84
N LYS A 174 0.89 -10.00 -14.48
CA LYS A 174 2.00 -10.94 -14.70
C LYS A 174 2.39 -11.73 -13.46
N ASN A 175 1.73 -11.47 -12.34
CA ASN A 175 2.05 -12.13 -11.08
C ASN A 175 3.54 -12.05 -10.75
N THR A 176 4.09 -10.82 -10.75
CA THR A 176 5.50 -10.59 -10.45
C THR A 176 5.68 -9.46 -9.45
N VAL A 177 6.79 -9.52 -8.74
CA VAL A 177 7.37 -8.36 -8.05
C VAL A 177 8.61 -7.93 -8.80
N ASP A 178 8.61 -6.71 -9.33
CA ASP A 178 9.79 -6.08 -9.90
C ASP A 178 10.53 -5.31 -8.81
N VAL A 179 11.80 -5.62 -8.66
CA VAL A 179 12.68 -5.00 -7.66
C VAL A 179 13.57 -3.97 -8.33
N TYR A 180 13.58 -2.77 -7.77
CA TYR A 180 14.40 -1.66 -8.24
C TYR A 180 15.30 -1.16 -7.12
N LYS A 181 16.55 -0.83 -7.46
CA LYS A 181 17.37 0.05 -6.63
C LYS A 181 16.87 1.47 -6.82
N TYR A 182 16.63 2.18 -5.72
CA TYR A 182 16.17 3.57 -5.72
C TYR A 182 17.21 4.50 -5.14
N TYR A 183 17.48 5.60 -5.81
CA TYR A 183 18.31 6.71 -5.33
C TYR A 183 17.99 7.99 -6.09
N VAL A 184 18.55 9.09 -5.63
CA VAL A 184 18.44 10.40 -6.30
C VAL A 184 19.81 10.80 -6.83
N GLU A 185 19.89 11.13 -8.11
CA GLU A 185 21.08 11.63 -8.77
C GLU A 185 20.74 12.92 -9.53
N ASP A 186 21.55 13.97 -9.39
CA ASP A 186 21.32 15.28 -9.99
C ASP A 186 19.89 15.80 -9.76
N ASP A 187 19.37 15.60 -8.55
CA ASP A 187 18.01 15.93 -8.14
C ASP A 187 16.90 15.24 -8.97
N GLN A 188 17.21 14.13 -9.64
CA GLN A 188 16.24 13.30 -10.34
C GLN A 188 16.11 11.92 -9.68
N PRO A 189 14.88 11.34 -9.69
CA PRO A 189 14.67 9.99 -9.16
C PRO A 189 15.23 8.95 -10.13
N VAL A 190 15.99 7.99 -9.61
CA VAL A 190 16.54 6.89 -10.42
C VAL A 190 16.01 5.56 -9.89
N PHE A 191 15.49 4.75 -10.81
CA PHE A 191 15.02 3.39 -10.54
C PHE A 191 15.75 2.42 -11.46
N GLU A 192 16.68 1.62 -10.92
CA GLU A 192 17.41 0.58 -11.65
C GLU A 192 16.82 -0.78 -11.34
N ARG A 193 16.22 -1.46 -12.33
CA ARG A 193 15.65 -2.79 -12.15
C ARG A 193 16.76 -3.81 -11.88
N VAL A 194 16.67 -4.52 -10.76
CA VAL A 194 17.65 -5.53 -10.35
C VAL A 194 17.09 -6.95 -10.39
N GLN A 195 15.75 -7.11 -10.32
CA GLN A 195 15.10 -8.41 -10.35
C GLN A 195 13.66 -8.29 -10.83
N SER A 196 13.13 -9.38 -11.40
CA SER A 196 11.70 -9.69 -11.48
C SER A 196 11.53 -11.10 -10.95
N ILE A 197 10.59 -11.29 -10.03
CA ILE A 197 10.34 -12.60 -9.42
C ILE A 197 8.85 -12.92 -9.46
N SER A 198 8.50 -14.17 -9.79
CA SER A 198 7.11 -14.64 -9.83
C SER A 198 6.49 -14.62 -8.44
N THR A 199 5.19 -14.35 -8.35
CA THR A 199 4.36 -14.58 -7.16
C THR A 199 3.47 -15.81 -7.33
N ASP A 200 3.49 -16.44 -8.50
CA ASP A 200 2.72 -17.63 -8.85
C ASP A 200 3.69 -18.81 -8.96
N TYR A 201 3.59 -19.75 -8.04
CA TYR A 201 4.45 -20.93 -7.97
C TYR A 201 3.67 -22.24 -8.22
N GLU A 202 2.35 -22.16 -8.41
CA GLU A 202 1.53 -23.32 -8.70
C GLU A 202 1.21 -23.40 -10.20
N ASP A 203 1.50 -24.53 -10.81
CA ASP A 203 1.28 -24.81 -12.24
C ASP A 203 -0.07 -25.54 -12.48
N GLU A 204 -1.12 -25.13 -11.76
CA GLU A 204 -2.43 -25.80 -11.84
C GLU A 204 -3.40 -25.16 -12.84
N GLY A 205 -2.98 -24.14 -13.59
CA GLY A 205 -3.86 -23.42 -14.54
C GLY A 205 -4.99 -22.64 -13.87
N ILE A 206 -4.86 -22.36 -12.59
CA ILE A 206 -5.77 -21.50 -11.83
C ILE A 206 -5.43 -20.06 -12.14
N ALA A 207 -6.45 -19.26 -12.47
CA ALA A 207 -6.25 -17.82 -12.67
C ALA A 207 -5.73 -17.18 -11.38
N CYS A 208 -4.57 -16.54 -11.47
CA CYS A 208 -3.89 -15.87 -10.36
C CYS A 208 -3.73 -14.40 -10.65
N ASN A 209 -3.92 -13.54 -9.63
CA ASN A 209 -3.62 -12.11 -9.72
C ASN A 209 -3.00 -11.64 -8.40
N ALA A 210 -1.77 -11.13 -8.48
CA ALA A 210 -1.11 -10.55 -7.33
C ALA A 210 -1.84 -9.27 -6.85
N SER A 211 -2.20 -9.19 -5.58
CA SER A 211 -3.13 -8.18 -5.08
C SER A 211 -2.57 -7.26 -4.01
N GLY A 212 -2.08 -7.81 -2.90
CA GLY A 212 -1.52 -7.06 -1.77
C GLY A 212 -0.02 -7.24 -1.66
N ILE A 213 0.68 -6.22 -1.19
CA ILE A 213 2.12 -6.28 -0.91
C ILE A 213 2.45 -5.47 0.34
N GLU A 214 3.18 -6.07 1.29
CA GLU A 214 3.64 -5.42 2.51
C GLU A 214 4.95 -6.05 3.00
N HIS A 215 5.79 -5.30 3.68
CA HIS A 215 7.01 -5.82 4.28
C HIS A 215 6.86 -6.02 5.80
N SER A 216 7.71 -6.87 6.39
CA SER A 216 7.83 -6.96 7.84
C SER A 216 8.41 -5.66 8.42
N ALA A 217 8.09 -5.35 9.68
CA ALA A 217 8.54 -4.13 10.34
C ALA A 217 10.08 -4.02 10.41
N ASP A 218 10.78 -5.16 10.49
CA ASP A 218 12.24 -5.23 10.49
C ASP A 218 12.87 -5.23 9.09
N GLY A 219 12.06 -5.18 8.02
CA GLY A 219 12.49 -5.11 6.63
C GLY A 219 13.15 -6.39 6.10
N LYS A 220 13.03 -7.54 6.80
CA LYS A 220 13.65 -8.79 6.35
C LYS A 220 12.81 -9.60 5.39
N TYR A 221 11.49 -9.39 5.40
CA TYR A 221 10.55 -10.16 4.61
C TYR A 221 9.57 -9.27 3.86
N LEU A 222 9.18 -9.73 2.68
CA LEU A 222 8.12 -9.15 1.85
C LEU A 222 7.00 -10.17 1.69
N PHE A 223 5.77 -9.73 1.91
CA PHE A 223 4.56 -10.54 1.82
C PHE A 223 3.76 -10.11 0.61
N VAL A 224 3.29 -11.06 -0.18
CA VAL A 224 2.42 -10.82 -1.34
C VAL A 224 1.23 -11.74 -1.27
N SER A 225 0.01 -11.20 -1.42
CA SER A 225 -1.20 -12.01 -1.53
C SER A 225 -1.60 -12.18 -2.99
N ASN A 226 -2.05 -13.38 -3.35
CA ASN A 226 -2.57 -13.72 -4.67
C ASN A 226 -4.04 -14.10 -4.60
N VAL A 227 -4.83 -13.46 -5.44
CA VAL A 227 -6.25 -13.75 -5.66
C VAL A 227 -6.38 -14.89 -6.68
N GLY A 228 -7.39 -15.74 -6.50
CA GLY A 228 -7.63 -16.94 -7.32
C GLY A 228 -7.01 -18.16 -6.70
N ILE A 229 -5.70 -18.23 -6.59
CA ILE A 229 -4.99 -19.26 -5.82
C ILE A 229 -5.28 -19.13 -4.31
N ASN A 230 -5.54 -17.90 -3.85
CA ASN A 230 -5.85 -17.57 -2.46
C ASN A 230 -4.74 -17.97 -1.48
N ASP A 231 -3.56 -17.45 -1.73
CA ASP A 231 -2.37 -17.68 -0.91
C ASP A 231 -1.67 -16.36 -0.52
N VAL A 232 -0.66 -16.50 0.31
CA VAL A 232 0.34 -15.46 0.63
C VAL A 232 1.72 -16.05 0.43
N ILE A 233 2.49 -15.39 -0.42
CA ILE A 233 3.89 -15.68 -0.66
C ILE A 233 4.75 -14.80 0.24
N ILE A 234 5.73 -15.40 0.91
CA ILE A 234 6.67 -14.69 1.78
C ILE A 234 8.06 -14.82 1.20
N TYR A 235 8.65 -13.69 0.85
CA TYR A 235 10.03 -13.61 0.37
C TYR A 235 10.94 -13.11 1.48
N LYS A 236 12.15 -13.67 1.51
CA LYS A 236 13.26 -13.09 2.24
C LYS A 236 13.92 -12.00 1.41
N ILE A 237 14.19 -10.85 2.03
CA ILE A 237 14.86 -9.70 1.41
C ILE A 237 16.36 -9.76 1.72
N ASP A 238 17.19 -9.74 0.71
CA ASP A 238 18.63 -9.48 0.89
C ASP A 238 18.83 -7.97 1.13
N LYS A 239 19.29 -7.61 2.31
CA LYS A 239 19.43 -6.20 2.71
C LYS A 239 20.45 -5.39 1.91
N ASN A 240 21.40 -6.05 1.22
CA ASN A 240 22.44 -5.35 0.46
C ASN A 240 22.04 -5.10 -0.99
N THR A 241 21.29 -6.02 -1.58
CA THR A 241 20.89 -6.00 -2.98
C THR A 241 19.41 -5.69 -3.19
N GLY A 242 18.58 -5.79 -2.14
CA GLY A 242 17.12 -5.69 -2.19
C GLY A 242 16.45 -6.90 -2.84
N MET A 243 17.23 -7.86 -3.36
CA MET A 243 16.71 -9.02 -4.08
C MET A 243 15.88 -9.92 -3.16
N LEU A 244 14.88 -10.52 -3.77
CA LEU A 244 13.91 -11.41 -3.12
C LEU A 244 14.26 -12.86 -3.39
N THR A 245 14.09 -13.70 -2.36
CA THR A 245 14.17 -15.16 -2.46
C THR A 245 12.93 -15.75 -1.81
N LEU A 246 12.24 -16.67 -2.48
CA LEU A 246 11.10 -17.38 -1.91
C LEU A 246 11.50 -18.05 -0.59
N ASP A 247 10.76 -17.78 0.47
CA ASP A 247 10.97 -18.39 1.77
C ASP A 247 9.81 -19.31 2.17
N MET A 248 8.57 -18.84 2.02
CA MET A 248 7.36 -19.61 2.36
C MET A 248 6.22 -19.27 1.43
N GLU A 249 5.31 -20.23 1.29
CA GLU A 249 4.00 -20.09 0.69
C GLU A 249 2.95 -20.59 1.67
N THR A 250 1.81 -19.92 1.78
CA THR A 250 0.74 -20.37 2.67
C THR A 250 -0.64 -20.10 2.10
N ARG A 251 -1.47 -21.15 2.02
CA ARG A 251 -2.90 -21.02 1.68
C ARG A 251 -3.64 -20.35 2.81
N ILE A 252 -4.47 -19.38 2.49
CA ILE A 252 -5.18 -18.58 3.51
C ILE A 252 -6.55 -19.14 3.89
N SER A 253 -7.04 -20.16 3.21
CA SER A 253 -8.36 -20.78 3.46
C SER A 253 -9.54 -19.81 3.42
N GLY A 254 -9.43 -18.70 2.72
CA GLY A 254 -10.47 -17.71 2.44
C GLY A 254 -10.43 -17.30 0.98
N ASP A 255 -11.40 -16.49 0.53
CA ASP A 255 -11.50 -16.10 -0.86
C ASP A 255 -11.19 -14.62 -1.08
N TYR A 256 -10.42 -14.36 -2.15
CA TYR A 256 -10.03 -13.05 -2.59
C TYR A 256 -9.23 -12.26 -1.55
N PRO A 257 -7.97 -12.66 -1.22
CA PRO A 257 -7.09 -11.93 -0.30
C PRO A 257 -6.62 -10.60 -0.90
N LYS A 258 -7.50 -9.61 -0.86
CA LYS A 258 -7.35 -8.32 -1.51
C LYS A 258 -6.23 -7.47 -0.92
N ALA A 259 -6.01 -7.60 0.37
CA ALA A 259 -4.97 -6.88 1.10
C ALA A 259 -4.46 -7.73 2.26
N LEU A 260 -3.30 -7.38 2.75
CA LEU A 260 -2.70 -7.96 3.93
C LEU A 260 -2.04 -6.87 4.78
N ALA A 261 -1.81 -7.16 6.06
CA ALA A 261 -0.98 -6.35 6.92
C ALA A 261 -0.11 -7.26 7.79
N VAL A 262 1.13 -6.86 7.99
CA VAL A 262 2.08 -7.56 8.86
C VAL A 262 2.13 -6.85 10.19
N PHE A 263 2.02 -7.61 11.29
CA PHE A 263 2.09 -7.02 12.62
C PHE A 263 3.52 -6.58 12.96
N PRO A 264 3.65 -5.52 13.75
CA PRO A 264 4.97 -5.01 14.16
C PRO A 264 5.78 -5.98 15.02
N ASP A 265 5.14 -6.98 15.60
CA ASP A 265 5.81 -8.05 16.35
C ASP A 265 6.66 -8.98 15.47
N GLY A 266 6.51 -8.86 14.13
CA GLY A 266 7.23 -9.66 13.15
C GLY A 266 6.84 -11.14 13.12
N HIS A 267 5.83 -11.55 13.88
CA HIS A 267 5.43 -12.95 14.01
C HIS A 267 3.98 -13.23 13.56
N HIS A 268 3.23 -12.19 13.23
CA HIS A 268 1.85 -12.33 12.78
C HIS A 268 1.61 -11.50 11.51
N PHE A 269 0.68 -11.98 10.68
CA PHE A 269 0.08 -11.20 9.61
C PHE A 269 -1.43 -11.46 9.55
N VAL A 270 -2.15 -10.57 8.91
CA VAL A 270 -3.57 -10.73 8.62
C VAL A 270 -3.80 -10.71 7.13
N SER A 271 -4.69 -11.57 6.66
CA SER A 271 -5.25 -11.57 5.31
C SER A 271 -6.66 -11.02 5.34
N LEU A 272 -6.94 -10.12 4.41
CA LEU A 272 -8.24 -9.51 4.21
C LEU A 272 -8.94 -10.19 3.03
N ASN A 273 -9.89 -11.06 3.31
CA ASN A 273 -10.54 -11.92 2.34
C ASN A 273 -11.87 -11.30 1.93
N HIS A 274 -11.86 -10.59 0.80
CA HIS A 274 -12.98 -9.76 0.36
C HIS A 274 -14.24 -10.57 0.06
N ASP A 275 -14.12 -11.68 -0.69
CA ASP A 275 -15.27 -12.45 -1.16
C ASP A 275 -15.82 -13.40 -0.09
N SER A 276 -14.97 -13.88 0.81
CA SER A 276 -15.42 -14.65 1.99
C SER A 276 -15.83 -13.78 3.19
N ASN A 277 -15.81 -12.44 3.07
CA ASN A 277 -16.27 -11.50 4.09
C ASN A 277 -15.59 -11.67 5.46
N GLU A 278 -14.27 -11.82 5.48
CA GLU A 278 -13.56 -12.13 6.71
C GLU A 278 -12.13 -11.58 6.74
N ILE A 279 -11.61 -11.49 7.95
CA ILE A 279 -10.21 -11.22 8.25
C ILE A 279 -9.66 -12.46 8.95
N ARG A 280 -8.50 -12.96 8.50
CA ARG A 280 -7.80 -14.09 9.13
C ARG A 280 -6.43 -13.69 9.61
N THR A 281 -6.11 -14.08 10.84
CA THR A 281 -4.79 -13.87 11.45
C THR A 281 -3.98 -15.15 11.37
N PHE A 282 -2.70 -14.99 11.03
CA PHE A 282 -1.73 -16.09 10.93
C PHE A 282 -0.53 -15.81 11.80
N LYS A 283 -0.05 -16.85 12.48
CA LYS A 283 1.22 -16.86 13.18
C LYS A 283 2.30 -17.49 12.31
N ILE A 284 3.46 -16.86 12.24
CA ILE A 284 4.57 -17.25 11.37
C ILE A 284 5.63 -17.98 12.19
N ASN A 285 6.09 -19.11 11.70
CA ASN A 285 7.28 -19.79 12.18
C ASN A 285 8.37 -19.78 11.10
N TYR A 286 9.27 -18.82 11.16
CA TYR A 286 10.34 -18.67 10.17
C TYR A 286 11.38 -19.80 10.20
N GLU A 287 11.61 -20.42 11.35
CA GLU A 287 12.58 -21.51 11.48
C GLU A 287 12.07 -22.78 10.80
N LYS A 288 10.81 -23.10 11.02
CA LYS A 288 10.17 -24.31 10.46
C LYS A 288 9.46 -24.05 9.14
N LYS A 289 9.45 -22.80 8.67
CA LYS A 289 8.88 -22.34 7.39
C LYS A 289 7.43 -22.75 7.19
N TYR A 290 6.57 -22.33 8.11
CA TYR A 290 5.11 -22.48 7.98
C TYR A 290 4.36 -21.33 8.65
N CYS A 291 3.12 -21.14 8.23
CA CYS A 291 2.16 -20.23 8.89
C CYS A 291 0.96 -21.04 9.38
N LEU A 292 0.47 -20.70 10.56
CA LEU A 292 -0.72 -21.32 11.14
C LEU A 292 -1.75 -20.22 11.42
N MET A 293 -3.01 -20.53 11.12
CA MET A 293 -4.13 -19.68 11.52
C MET A 293 -4.18 -19.61 13.05
N ASP A 294 -4.08 -18.41 13.61
CA ASP A 294 -3.89 -18.19 15.04
C ASP A 294 -5.20 -17.95 15.79
N ALA A 295 -6.23 -17.47 15.09
CA ALA A 295 -7.51 -17.14 15.69
C ALA A 295 -8.68 -17.52 14.77
N ARG A 296 -9.90 -17.50 15.33
CA ARG A 296 -11.11 -17.61 14.51
C ARG A 296 -11.21 -16.40 13.58
N PRO A 297 -11.68 -16.59 12.33
CA PRO A 297 -11.89 -15.48 11.41
C PRO A 297 -12.84 -14.43 12.00
N VAL A 298 -12.50 -13.17 11.80
CA VAL A 298 -13.39 -12.05 12.15
C VAL A 298 -14.24 -11.75 10.91
N GLN A 299 -15.56 -11.77 11.08
CA GLN A 299 -16.50 -11.47 10.00
C GLN A 299 -16.54 -9.96 9.74
N VAL A 300 -16.27 -9.56 8.51
CA VAL A 300 -16.32 -8.17 8.06
C VAL A 300 -16.85 -8.16 6.63
N GLU A 301 -17.95 -7.47 6.39
CA GLU A 301 -18.58 -7.42 5.05
C GLU A 301 -17.66 -6.72 4.04
N THR A 302 -17.35 -7.40 2.94
CA THR A 302 -16.55 -6.91 1.81
C THR A 302 -15.33 -6.07 2.20
N PRO A 303 -14.41 -6.60 3.04
CA PRO A 303 -13.29 -5.81 3.53
C PRO A 303 -12.35 -5.44 2.38
N ASN A 304 -11.95 -4.16 2.31
CA ASN A 304 -11.19 -3.63 1.19
C ASN A 304 -9.78 -3.18 1.54
N CYS A 305 -9.58 -2.83 2.79
CA CYS A 305 -8.31 -2.27 3.25
C CYS A 305 -8.11 -2.54 4.72
N ILE A 306 -6.87 -2.79 5.10
CA ILE A 306 -6.46 -3.00 6.49
C ILE A 306 -5.21 -2.17 6.80
N TYR A 307 -5.15 -1.66 8.01
CA TYR A 307 -3.98 -0.96 8.54
C TYR A 307 -3.77 -1.33 10.01
N CYS A 308 -2.53 -1.60 10.40
CA CYS A 308 -2.19 -1.87 11.80
C CYS A 308 -1.92 -0.57 12.54
N LEU A 309 -2.73 -0.30 13.57
CA LEU A 309 -2.44 0.73 14.55
C LEU A 309 -1.63 0.12 15.70
N LEU A 310 -0.48 0.72 16.01
CA LEU A 310 0.28 0.35 17.18
C LEU A 310 -0.29 1.08 18.39
N TYR A 311 -1.11 0.38 19.14
CA TYR A 311 -1.68 0.89 20.37
C TYR A 311 -0.76 0.58 21.55
N THR A 312 -0.09 1.58 22.12
CA THR A 312 0.50 1.49 23.44
C THR A 312 -0.55 1.90 24.47
N SER A 313 -1.48 1.01 24.80
CA SER A 313 -2.31 1.20 26.00
C SER A 313 -1.38 1.24 27.22
N PRO A 314 -1.52 2.24 28.12
CA PRO A 314 -0.84 2.15 29.42
C PRO A 314 -1.30 0.85 30.08
N SER A 315 -0.32 0.04 30.47
CA SER A 315 -0.57 -1.24 31.17
C SER A 315 -1.53 -1.02 32.33
N PRO A 316 -2.44 -1.97 32.63
CA PRO A 316 -3.26 -1.89 33.85
C PRO A 316 -2.45 -1.61 35.13
N ARG A 317 -1.15 -1.94 35.15
CA ARG A 317 -0.23 -1.62 36.24
C ARG A 317 0.12 -0.13 36.33
N ASP A 318 0.02 0.62 35.25
CA ASP A 318 0.33 2.06 35.21
C ASP A 318 -0.88 2.89 35.71
N ARG A 319 -2.11 2.34 35.66
CA ARG A 319 -3.32 2.97 36.20
C ARG A 319 -3.43 2.90 37.73
N GLN A 320 -2.59 2.10 38.40
CA GLN A 320 -2.59 2.00 39.87
C GLN A 320 -1.62 2.95 40.58
N LYS A 321 -0.90 3.78 39.82
CA LYS A 321 0.10 4.73 40.33
C LYS A 321 -0.27 6.21 40.14
N SER A 322 -1.52 6.50 39.76
CA SER A 322 -2.04 7.87 39.67
C SER A 322 -3.09 8.13 40.72
#